data_efa129c8c62a6d93457b78a13f734d74
#
_entry.id   efa129c8c62a6d93457b78a13f734d74
#
_cell.length_a   1.000
_cell.length_b   1.000
_cell.length_c   1.000
_cell.angle_alpha   90.00
_cell.angle_beta   90.00
_cell.angle_gamma   90.00
#
_symmetry.space_group_name_H-M   'P 1'
#
loop_
_entity.id
_entity.type
_entity.pdbx_description
1 polymer ?
#
loop_
_entity_poly.entity_id
_entity_poly.type
_entity_poly.pdbx_seq_one_letter_code
_entity_poly.pdbx_strand_id
1 'polypeptide(L)'
;MEQVTTFQAGERDYMLIRGDTGPLVYPGGFLWAFSGIRWLTGGHVPPAQVLFAGVYLLTVAVVLAVYRSSNVPLWALALLALSRRLHSIYVLRLFNDGVAMLPAFAAILALQRGRWRLGLVLFSISVSIKMNALLMAPGLAVLLLQAGGLPTALAAISGAAAVQLLAGLPFLLHNPVSYLSRAFELSRVFMWKWSVNFKFIPEDTFVSKPLAAALLAMHLGLLLAFAHRKWAAKEGGLG
;
A
#
# COMPACT_ATOMS: atom_id res chain seq x y z
N MET A 1 -15.15 9.93 2.54
CA MET A 1 -15.38 10.15 4.00
C MET A 1 -16.59 9.40 4.56
N GLU A 2 -17.63 9.12 3.80
CA GLU A 2 -18.85 8.40 4.25
C GLU A 2 -18.56 7.06 4.91
N GLN A 3 -17.72 6.20 4.32
CA GLN A 3 -17.31 4.93 4.93
C GLN A 3 -16.73 5.12 6.34
N VAL A 4 -15.98 6.20 6.55
CA VAL A 4 -15.42 6.56 7.87
C VAL A 4 -16.54 7.03 8.80
N THR A 5 -17.52 7.78 8.30
CA THR A 5 -18.68 8.20 9.11
C THR A 5 -19.49 7.00 9.58
N THR A 6 -19.77 6.05 8.69
CA THR A 6 -20.48 4.80 9.01
C THR A 6 -19.73 4.00 10.08
N PHE A 7 -18.40 3.88 9.94
CA PHE A 7 -17.56 3.24 10.96
C PHE A 7 -17.61 3.96 12.31
N GLN A 8 -17.52 5.30 12.32
CA GLN A 8 -17.58 6.12 13.55
C GLN A 8 -18.97 6.09 14.22
N ALA A 9 -20.03 5.85 13.43
CA ALA A 9 -21.38 5.63 13.94
C ALA A 9 -21.58 4.25 14.60
N GLY A 10 -20.55 3.39 14.62
CA GLY A 10 -20.59 2.12 15.33
C GLY A 10 -20.68 0.89 14.43
N GLU A 11 -20.77 1.03 13.09
CA GLU A 11 -20.83 -0.11 12.19
C GLU A 11 -19.49 -0.87 12.16
N ARG A 12 -19.55 -2.20 12.21
CA ARG A 12 -18.39 -3.09 12.17
C ARG A 12 -18.48 -4.17 11.09
N ASP A 13 -19.63 -4.34 10.46
CA ASP A 13 -19.76 -5.25 9.32
C ASP A 13 -19.26 -4.59 8.03
N TYR A 14 -18.21 -5.13 7.44
CA TYR A 14 -17.60 -4.61 6.20
C TYR A 14 -18.57 -4.64 5.00
N MET A 15 -19.58 -5.51 4.99
CA MET A 15 -20.60 -5.53 3.95
C MET A 15 -21.53 -4.31 4.02
N LEU A 16 -21.69 -3.74 5.22
CA LEU A 16 -22.58 -2.59 5.48
C LEU A 16 -21.85 -1.25 5.39
N ILE A 17 -20.51 -1.24 5.53
CA ILE A 17 -19.72 -0.01 5.40
C ILE A 17 -19.60 0.36 3.92
N ARG A 18 -20.37 1.36 3.49
CA ARG A 18 -20.46 1.82 2.09
C ARG A 18 -20.35 3.34 2.01
N GLY A 19 -20.10 3.84 0.81
CA GLY A 19 -20.13 5.26 0.45
C GLY A 19 -20.51 5.40 -1.02
N ASP A 20 -20.63 6.62 -1.53
CA ASP A 20 -21.00 6.94 -2.92
C ASP A 20 -20.07 6.25 -3.96
N THR A 21 -18.84 5.97 -3.59
CA THR A 21 -17.88 5.26 -4.43
C THR A 21 -18.02 3.73 -4.36
N GLY A 22 -18.99 3.23 -3.61
CA GLY A 22 -19.25 1.80 -3.43
C GLY A 22 -18.85 1.26 -2.04
N PRO A 23 -18.79 -0.08 -1.91
CA PRO A 23 -18.45 -0.74 -0.65
C PRO A 23 -16.99 -0.47 -0.24
N LEU A 24 -16.71 -0.60 1.05
CA LEU A 24 -15.35 -0.54 1.58
C LEU A 24 -14.54 -1.74 1.10
N VAL A 25 -13.38 -1.47 0.50
CA VAL A 25 -12.46 -2.48 -0.07
C VAL A 25 -11.00 -2.24 0.40
N TYR A 26 -10.84 -1.58 1.52
CA TYR A 26 -9.53 -1.32 2.14
C TYR A 26 -9.45 -2.05 3.49
N PRO A 27 -8.25 -2.51 3.92
CA PRO A 27 -8.08 -3.09 5.25
C PRO A 27 -8.40 -2.11 6.39
N GLY A 28 -8.52 -2.63 7.61
CA GLY A 28 -8.98 -1.87 8.78
C GLY A 28 -8.17 -0.60 9.13
N GLY A 29 -6.86 -0.62 8.84
CA GLY A 29 -5.99 0.55 9.06
C GLY A 29 -6.42 1.80 8.28
N PHE A 30 -7.07 1.62 7.13
CA PHE A 30 -7.68 2.75 6.41
C PHE A 30 -8.71 3.48 7.27
N LEU A 31 -9.62 2.76 7.91
CA LEU A 31 -10.66 3.36 8.73
C LEU A 31 -10.07 4.09 9.94
N TRP A 32 -9.06 3.52 10.58
CA TRP A 32 -8.38 4.15 11.71
C TRP A 32 -7.63 5.41 11.29
N ALA A 33 -6.82 5.34 10.22
CA ALA A 33 -6.07 6.48 9.72
C ALA A 33 -6.98 7.64 9.31
N PHE A 34 -8.04 7.34 8.55
CA PHE A 34 -8.96 8.37 8.08
C PHE A 34 -9.94 8.86 9.16
N SER A 35 -10.19 8.07 10.22
CA SER A 35 -10.88 8.56 11.43
C SER A 35 -10.03 9.61 12.15
N GLY A 36 -8.73 9.37 12.30
CA GLY A 36 -7.79 10.34 12.84
C GLY A 36 -7.69 11.61 11.98
N ILE A 37 -7.59 11.46 10.66
CA ILE A 37 -7.59 12.60 9.72
C ILE A 37 -8.89 13.42 9.86
N ARG A 38 -10.05 12.75 9.91
CA ARG A 38 -11.33 13.41 10.09
C ARG A 38 -11.42 14.17 11.41
N TRP A 39 -10.93 13.57 12.48
CA TRP A 39 -10.89 14.23 13.80
C TRP A 39 -10.03 15.50 13.78
N LEU A 40 -8.83 15.45 13.17
CA LEU A 40 -7.90 16.58 13.04
C LEU A 40 -8.43 17.71 12.14
N THR A 41 -9.21 17.36 11.12
CA THR A 41 -9.62 18.32 10.07
C THR A 41 -11.10 18.71 10.14
N GLY A 42 -11.84 18.17 11.10
CA GLY A 42 -13.30 18.32 11.16
C GLY A 42 -14.03 17.73 9.95
N GLY A 43 -13.34 16.96 9.09
CA GLY A 43 -13.88 16.44 7.82
C GLY A 43 -13.92 17.47 6.69
N HIS A 44 -13.35 18.66 6.88
CA HIS A 44 -13.30 19.72 5.88
C HIS A 44 -12.11 19.55 4.93
N VAL A 45 -12.32 19.90 3.65
CA VAL A 45 -11.31 19.76 2.59
C VAL A 45 -10.08 20.68 2.80
N PRO A 46 -10.22 22.00 3.07
CA PRO A 46 -9.04 22.84 3.20
C PRO A 46 -8.04 22.42 4.30
N PRO A 47 -8.45 22.16 5.55
CA PRO A 47 -7.51 21.66 6.56
C PRO A 47 -6.97 20.26 6.22
N ALA A 48 -7.74 19.41 5.54
CA ALA A 48 -7.23 18.13 5.05
C ALA A 48 -6.13 18.32 3.99
N GLN A 49 -6.25 19.30 3.10
CA GLN A 49 -5.20 19.63 2.12
C GLN A 49 -3.91 20.10 2.78
N VAL A 50 -4.00 20.90 3.85
CA VAL A 50 -2.81 21.29 4.63
C VAL A 50 -2.14 20.09 5.28
N LEU A 51 -2.92 19.20 5.91
CA LEU A 51 -2.40 17.97 6.50
C LEU A 51 -1.72 17.08 5.44
N PHE A 52 -2.38 16.88 4.29
CA PHE A 52 -1.84 16.08 3.20
C PHE A 52 -0.61 16.72 2.54
N ALA A 53 -0.50 18.05 2.53
CA ALA A 53 0.72 18.72 2.11
C ALA A 53 1.89 18.37 3.05
N GLY A 54 1.66 18.33 4.36
CA GLY A 54 2.65 17.86 5.34
C GLY A 54 3.05 16.39 5.10
N VAL A 55 2.06 15.51 4.89
CA VAL A 55 2.31 14.09 4.55
C VAL A 55 3.10 13.97 3.25
N TYR A 56 2.79 14.78 2.24
CA TYR A 56 3.50 14.82 0.96
C TYR A 56 4.97 15.22 1.16
N LEU A 57 5.24 16.32 1.86
CA LEU A 57 6.61 16.80 2.10
C LEU A 57 7.43 15.76 2.89
N LEU A 58 6.82 15.13 3.90
CA LEU A 58 7.47 14.08 4.67
C LEU A 58 7.74 12.84 3.78
N THR A 59 6.81 12.45 2.93
CA THR A 59 7.01 11.34 1.99
C THR A 59 8.14 11.65 1.02
N VAL A 60 8.19 12.86 0.44
CA VAL A 60 9.27 13.28 -0.44
C VAL A 60 10.62 13.23 0.30
N ALA A 61 10.70 13.74 1.52
CA ALA A 61 11.92 13.70 2.32
C ALA A 61 12.40 12.25 2.56
N VAL A 62 11.49 11.33 2.90
CA VAL A 62 11.83 9.91 3.10
C VAL A 62 12.28 9.26 1.80
N VAL A 63 11.58 9.52 0.68
CA VAL A 63 11.95 9.01 -0.65
C VAL A 63 13.32 9.52 -1.06
N LEU A 64 13.61 10.80 -0.88
CA LEU A 64 14.93 11.39 -1.18
C LEU A 64 16.02 10.73 -0.33
N ALA A 65 15.74 10.44 0.96
CA ALA A 65 16.68 9.73 1.83
C ALA A 65 16.95 8.29 1.33
N VAL A 66 15.92 7.55 0.89
CA VAL A 66 16.06 6.22 0.28
C VAL A 66 16.93 6.26 -0.97
N TYR A 67 16.64 7.19 -1.90
CA TYR A 67 17.40 7.30 -3.15
C TYR A 67 18.83 7.78 -2.93
N ARG A 68 19.04 8.71 -1.99
CA ARG A 68 20.40 9.15 -1.60
C ARG A 68 21.22 7.99 -1.02
N SER A 69 20.61 7.14 -0.19
CA SER A 69 21.27 5.93 0.34
C SER A 69 21.61 4.91 -0.74
N SER A 70 20.95 4.97 -1.88
CA SER A 70 21.17 4.10 -3.05
C SER A 70 22.11 4.73 -4.09
N ASN A 71 22.79 5.82 -3.78
CA ASN A 71 23.71 6.55 -4.67
C ASN A 71 23.06 7.04 -5.98
N VAL A 72 21.76 7.36 -5.96
CA VAL A 72 21.08 7.96 -7.10
C VAL A 72 21.59 9.39 -7.32
N PRO A 73 21.91 9.81 -8.57
CA PRO A 73 22.46 11.13 -8.85
C PRO A 73 21.48 12.26 -8.48
N LEU A 74 22.02 13.39 -8.02
CA LEU A 74 21.23 14.51 -7.48
C LEU A 74 20.20 15.08 -8.46
N TRP A 75 20.50 15.09 -9.75
CA TRP A 75 19.53 15.57 -10.76
C TRP A 75 18.24 14.70 -10.81
N ALA A 76 18.36 13.38 -10.60
CA ALA A 76 17.20 12.50 -10.54
C ALA A 76 16.35 12.76 -9.30
N LEU A 77 16.95 13.15 -8.17
CA LEU A 77 16.23 13.55 -6.96
C LEU A 77 15.40 14.82 -7.20
N ALA A 78 15.91 15.78 -7.97
CA ALA A 78 15.17 16.98 -8.33
C ALA A 78 13.94 16.65 -9.19
N LEU A 79 14.06 15.74 -10.15
CA LEU A 79 12.91 15.29 -10.97
C LEU A 79 11.82 14.61 -10.14
N LEU A 80 12.20 13.81 -9.14
CA LEU A 80 11.25 13.19 -8.22
C LEU A 80 10.49 14.23 -7.39
N ALA A 81 11.18 15.22 -6.85
CA ALA A 81 10.59 16.27 -6.02
C ALA A 81 9.63 17.17 -6.81
N LEU A 82 9.88 17.39 -8.11
CA LEU A 82 9.11 18.28 -8.98
C LEU A 82 7.92 17.60 -9.70
N SER A 83 7.56 16.38 -9.33
CA SER A 83 6.47 15.65 -9.97
C SER A 83 5.10 16.29 -9.72
N ARG A 84 4.55 16.96 -10.74
CA ARG A 84 3.19 17.56 -10.70
C ARG A 84 2.11 16.51 -10.40
N ARG A 85 2.28 15.28 -10.89
CA ARG A 85 1.30 14.20 -10.68
C ARG A 85 1.24 13.80 -9.21
N LEU A 86 2.38 13.64 -8.53
CA LEU A 86 2.42 13.33 -7.11
C LEU A 86 1.79 14.45 -6.29
N HIS A 87 2.15 15.70 -6.57
CA HIS A 87 1.53 16.85 -5.91
C HIS A 87 0.00 16.83 -6.04
N SER A 88 -0.52 16.60 -7.24
CA SER A 88 -1.97 16.51 -7.46
C SER A 88 -2.63 15.37 -6.68
N ILE A 89 -2.04 14.19 -6.66
CA ILE A 89 -2.59 13.01 -5.97
C ILE A 89 -2.64 13.24 -4.46
N TYR A 90 -1.57 13.79 -3.87
CA TYR A 90 -1.49 14.04 -2.43
C TYR A 90 -2.34 15.24 -2.00
N VAL A 91 -2.04 16.42 -2.55
CA VAL A 91 -2.54 17.68 -1.99
C VAL A 91 -3.90 18.06 -2.55
N LEU A 92 -4.14 17.88 -3.86
CA LEU A 92 -5.39 18.32 -4.47
C LEU A 92 -6.50 17.28 -4.38
N ARG A 93 -6.17 15.98 -4.52
CA ARG A 93 -7.14 14.89 -4.59
C ARG A 93 -7.29 14.11 -3.29
N LEU A 94 -6.40 14.27 -2.33
CA LEU A 94 -6.43 13.63 -1.00
C LEU A 94 -6.57 12.11 -1.09
N PHE A 95 -5.84 11.47 -2.01
CA PHE A 95 -5.92 10.03 -2.19
C PHE A 95 -5.28 9.29 -1.02
N ASN A 96 -5.87 8.16 -0.65
CA ASN A 96 -5.34 7.28 0.40
C ASN A 96 -3.96 6.68 0.07
N ASP A 97 -3.55 6.71 -1.21
CA ASP A 97 -2.18 6.37 -1.63
C ASP A 97 -1.14 7.17 -0.86
N GLY A 98 -1.36 8.48 -0.66
CA GLY A 98 -0.44 9.34 0.08
C GLY A 98 -0.20 8.84 1.51
N VAL A 99 -1.27 8.47 2.18
CA VAL A 99 -1.20 7.98 3.58
C VAL A 99 -0.55 6.60 3.66
N ALA A 100 -0.78 5.72 2.66
CA ALA A 100 -0.18 4.39 2.62
C ALA A 100 1.30 4.40 2.20
N MET A 101 1.69 5.28 1.27
CA MET A 101 3.06 5.30 0.73
C MET A 101 4.08 5.86 1.73
N LEU A 102 3.70 6.75 2.63
CA LEU A 102 4.60 7.25 3.66
C LEU A 102 5.19 6.12 4.52
N PRO A 103 4.41 5.26 5.19
CA PRO A 103 4.96 4.13 5.92
C PRO A 103 5.63 3.09 5.01
N ALA A 104 5.21 2.92 3.74
CA ALA A 104 5.89 2.04 2.80
C ALA A 104 7.34 2.48 2.52
N PHE A 105 7.57 3.75 2.20
CA PHE A 105 8.90 4.27 1.97
C PHE A 105 9.73 4.37 3.26
N ALA A 106 9.10 4.67 4.40
CA ALA A 106 9.76 4.61 5.69
C ALA A 106 10.20 3.18 6.04
N ALA A 107 9.42 2.16 5.64
CA ALA A 107 9.81 0.76 5.75
C ALA A 107 11.07 0.46 4.94
N ILE A 108 11.13 0.88 3.66
CA ILE A 108 12.31 0.71 2.81
C ILE A 108 13.54 1.38 3.46
N LEU A 109 13.40 2.60 3.97
CA LEU A 109 14.48 3.30 4.63
C LEU A 109 14.96 2.60 5.91
N ALA A 110 14.03 2.02 6.68
CA ALA A 110 14.37 1.22 7.87
C ALA A 110 15.12 -0.05 7.49
N LEU A 111 14.69 -0.74 6.43
CA LEU A 111 15.33 -1.96 5.90
C LEU A 111 16.74 -1.66 5.36
N GLN A 112 16.95 -0.56 4.63
CA GLN A 112 18.28 -0.11 4.19
C GLN A 112 19.24 0.12 5.35
N ARG A 113 18.71 0.46 6.54
CA ARG A 113 19.48 0.65 7.78
C ARG A 113 19.59 -0.61 8.64
N GLY A 114 19.20 -1.78 8.13
CA GLY A 114 19.23 -3.05 8.86
C GLY A 114 18.20 -3.16 9.99
N ARG A 115 17.20 -2.27 10.05
CA ARG A 115 16.17 -2.27 11.09
C ARG A 115 14.97 -3.14 10.66
N TRP A 116 15.20 -4.44 10.56
CA TRP A 116 14.25 -5.40 9.98
C TRP A 116 12.87 -5.41 10.63
N ARG A 117 12.81 -5.45 11.97
CA ARG A 117 11.53 -5.44 12.72
C ARG A 117 10.73 -4.17 12.46
N LEU A 118 11.39 -3.01 12.57
CA LEU A 118 10.75 -1.72 12.29
C LEU A 118 10.28 -1.64 10.82
N GLY A 119 11.11 -2.09 9.89
CA GLY A 119 10.77 -2.13 8.48
C GLY A 119 9.49 -2.92 8.21
N LEU A 120 9.35 -4.12 8.78
CA LEU A 120 8.15 -4.93 8.59
C LEU A 120 6.91 -4.36 9.29
N VAL A 121 7.05 -3.79 10.47
CA VAL A 121 5.94 -3.09 11.15
C VAL A 121 5.44 -1.93 10.28
N LEU A 122 6.34 -1.08 9.79
CA LEU A 122 5.98 0.03 8.90
C LEU A 122 5.37 -0.44 7.57
N PHE A 123 5.92 -1.50 6.99
CA PHE A 123 5.34 -2.14 5.80
C PHE A 123 3.93 -2.63 6.08
N SER A 124 3.71 -3.30 7.20
CA SER A 124 2.39 -3.79 7.60
C SER A 124 1.39 -2.65 7.86
N ILE A 125 1.84 -1.53 8.44
CA ILE A 125 1.01 -0.32 8.55
C ILE A 125 0.57 0.16 7.17
N SER A 126 1.47 0.20 6.19
CA SER A 126 1.11 0.54 4.81
C SER A 126 0.06 -0.41 4.22
N VAL A 127 0.27 -1.72 4.37
CA VAL A 127 -0.68 -2.76 3.92
C VAL A 127 -2.03 -2.60 4.60
N SER A 128 -2.07 -2.28 5.91
CA SER A 128 -3.33 -2.09 6.65
C SER A 128 -4.15 -0.89 6.15
N ILE A 129 -3.52 0.08 5.49
CA ILE A 129 -4.21 1.23 4.88
C ILE A 129 -4.61 0.89 3.44
N LYS A 130 -3.73 0.22 2.70
CA LYS A 130 -3.98 -0.11 1.29
C LYS A 130 -3.27 -1.40 0.88
N MET A 131 -4.06 -2.40 0.53
CA MET A 131 -3.60 -3.75 0.18
C MET A 131 -2.56 -3.78 -0.96
N ASN A 132 -2.57 -2.81 -1.89
CA ASN A 132 -1.63 -2.79 -3.01
C ASN A 132 -0.15 -2.72 -2.59
N ALA A 133 0.16 -2.31 -1.36
CA ALA A 133 1.51 -2.40 -0.81
C ALA A 133 2.05 -3.84 -0.77
N LEU A 134 1.18 -4.87 -0.73
CA LEU A 134 1.57 -6.28 -0.81
C LEU A 134 2.34 -6.65 -2.08
N LEU A 135 2.26 -5.84 -3.14
CA LEU A 135 3.08 -6.04 -4.34
C LEU A 135 4.59 -5.98 -4.06
N MET A 136 5.01 -5.35 -2.96
CA MET A 136 6.41 -5.35 -2.52
C MET A 136 6.79 -6.59 -1.69
N ALA A 137 5.83 -7.39 -1.23
CA ALA A 137 6.07 -8.52 -0.33
C ALA A 137 7.00 -9.60 -0.90
N PRO A 138 6.95 -10.00 -2.19
CA PRO A 138 7.87 -11.00 -2.71
C PRO A 138 9.34 -10.61 -2.60
N GLY A 139 9.68 -9.35 -2.96
CA GLY A 139 11.05 -8.84 -2.81
C GLY A 139 11.48 -8.73 -1.34
N LEU A 140 10.57 -8.31 -0.48
CA LEU A 140 10.81 -8.21 0.95
C LEU A 140 11.04 -9.60 1.58
N ALA A 141 10.30 -10.62 1.16
CA ALA A 141 10.48 -12.00 1.65
C ALA A 141 11.90 -12.54 1.32
N VAL A 142 12.36 -12.34 0.07
CA VAL A 142 13.72 -12.73 -0.33
C VAL A 142 14.77 -11.99 0.52
N LEU A 143 14.63 -10.68 0.68
CA LEU A 143 15.54 -9.88 1.49
C LEU A 143 15.61 -10.34 2.95
N LEU A 144 14.48 -10.68 3.56
CA LEU A 144 14.43 -11.12 4.94
C LEU A 144 15.17 -12.44 5.14
N LEU A 145 15.00 -13.39 4.21
CA LEU A 145 15.68 -14.68 4.27
C LEU A 145 17.19 -14.53 4.08
N GLN A 146 17.63 -13.67 3.17
CA GLN A 146 19.05 -13.39 2.90
C GLN A 146 19.73 -12.66 4.05
N ALA A 147 19.05 -11.70 4.69
CA ALA A 147 19.69 -10.78 5.63
C ALA A 147 19.80 -11.30 7.07
N GLY A 148 18.86 -12.08 7.53
CA GLY A 148 18.81 -12.45 8.95
C GLY A 148 18.44 -13.91 9.22
N GLY A 149 18.23 -14.67 8.17
CA GLY A 149 17.77 -16.04 8.30
C GLY A 149 16.37 -16.18 8.90
N LEU A 150 15.96 -17.42 9.12
CA LEU A 150 14.61 -17.76 9.56
C LEU A 150 14.18 -17.11 10.90
N PRO A 151 15.02 -17.04 11.96
CA PRO A 151 14.59 -16.43 13.22
C PRO A 151 14.26 -14.95 13.11
N THR A 152 15.07 -14.19 12.36
CA THR A 152 14.83 -12.76 12.12
C THR A 152 13.57 -12.56 11.28
N ALA A 153 13.37 -13.38 10.26
CA ALA A 153 12.17 -13.35 9.43
C ALA A 153 10.91 -13.63 10.27
N LEU A 154 10.90 -14.66 11.09
CA LEU A 154 9.75 -15.00 11.96
C LEU A 154 9.44 -13.87 12.95
N ALA A 155 10.46 -13.31 13.62
CA ALA A 155 10.27 -12.20 14.56
C ALA A 155 9.74 -10.93 13.88
N ALA A 156 10.14 -10.67 12.64
CA ALA A 156 9.67 -9.53 11.87
C ALA A 156 8.24 -9.75 11.36
N ILE A 157 7.91 -10.94 10.87
CA ILE A 157 6.57 -11.33 10.41
C ILE A 157 5.57 -11.30 11.57
N SER A 158 5.94 -11.76 12.77
CA SER A 158 5.04 -11.70 13.93
C SER A 158 4.65 -10.27 14.28
N GLY A 159 5.59 -9.31 14.24
CA GLY A 159 5.29 -7.90 14.41
C GLY A 159 4.38 -7.34 13.33
N ALA A 160 4.60 -7.73 12.07
CA ALA A 160 3.73 -7.35 10.96
C ALA A 160 2.31 -7.92 11.11
N ALA A 161 2.19 -9.19 11.50
CA ALA A 161 0.91 -9.84 11.76
C ALA A 161 0.15 -9.15 12.90
N ALA A 162 0.84 -8.79 13.98
CA ALA A 162 0.22 -8.06 15.09
C ALA A 162 -0.43 -6.74 14.64
N VAL A 163 0.20 -5.99 13.72
CA VAL A 163 -0.39 -4.76 13.16
C VAL A 163 -1.71 -5.07 12.43
N GLN A 164 -1.74 -6.11 11.59
CA GLN A 164 -2.96 -6.49 10.85
C GLN A 164 -4.08 -6.96 11.79
N LEU A 165 -3.72 -7.76 12.80
CA LEU A 165 -4.68 -8.22 13.81
C LEU A 165 -5.25 -7.06 14.61
N LEU A 166 -4.41 -6.14 15.09
CA LEU A 166 -4.87 -4.97 15.86
C LEU A 166 -5.75 -4.05 15.01
N ALA A 167 -5.35 -3.75 13.77
CA ALA A 167 -6.12 -2.90 12.87
C ALA A 167 -7.45 -3.55 12.47
N GLY A 168 -7.48 -4.87 12.31
CA GLY A 168 -8.66 -5.64 11.92
C GLY A 168 -9.52 -6.14 13.07
N LEU A 169 -9.05 -6.07 14.32
CA LEU A 169 -9.66 -6.73 15.47
C LEU A 169 -11.17 -6.49 15.65
N PRO A 170 -11.68 -5.25 15.61
CA PRO A 170 -13.13 -5.01 15.80
C PRO A 170 -13.97 -5.67 14.72
N PHE A 171 -13.45 -5.77 13.51
CA PHE A 171 -14.14 -6.35 12.36
C PHE A 171 -14.05 -7.89 12.36
N LEU A 172 -12.88 -8.42 12.76
CA LEU A 172 -12.66 -9.86 12.92
C LEU A 172 -13.53 -10.45 14.03
N LEU A 173 -13.72 -9.71 15.13
CA LEU A 173 -14.59 -10.13 16.23
C LEU A 173 -16.07 -10.06 15.87
N HIS A 174 -16.46 -9.15 14.97
CA HIS A 174 -17.85 -8.97 14.55
C HIS A 174 -18.25 -9.95 13.44
N ASN A 175 -17.54 -9.92 12.31
CA ASN A 175 -17.77 -10.80 11.15
C ASN A 175 -16.47 -11.00 10.36
N PRO A 176 -15.67 -12.03 10.68
CA PRO A 176 -14.37 -12.26 10.04
C PRO A 176 -14.47 -12.52 8.54
N VAL A 177 -15.53 -13.21 8.09
CA VAL A 177 -15.74 -13.50 6.66
C VAL A 177 -16.01 -12.24 5.88
N SER A 178 -16.89 -11.37 6.39
CA SER A 178 -17.18 -10.07 5.81
C SER A 178 -15.90 -9.21 5.70
N TYR A 179 -15.12 -9.14 6.79
CA TYR A 179 -13.88 -8.38 6.81
C TYR A 179 -12.86 -8.89 5.80
N LEU A 180 -12.52 -10.18 5.85
CA LEU A 180 -11.47 -10.74 4.99
C LEU A 180 -11.84 -10.70 3.51
N SER A 181 -13.10 -11.00 3.17
CA SER A 181 -13.57 -10.99 1.78
C SER A 181 -13.57 -9.59 1.16
N ARG A 182 -13.84 -8.55 1.97
CA ARG A 182 -13.88 -7.16 1.49
C ARG A 182 -12.54 -6.45 1.57
N ALA A 183 -11.81 -6.60 2.66
CA ALA A 183 -10.51 -5.97 2.85
C ALA A 183 -9.45 -6.46 1.85
N PHE A 184 -9.58 -7.72 1.41
CA PHE A 184 -8.66 -8.38 0.48
C PHE A 184 -9.41 -8.89 -0.77
N GLU A 185 -10.31 -8.10 -1.31
CA GLU A 185 -11.10 -8.47 -2.48
C GLU A 185 -10.25 -8.50 -3.76
N LEU A 186 -9.80 -9.71 -4.12
CA LEU A 186 -8.99 -9.97 -5.31
C LEU A 186 -9.84 -10.14 -6.58
N SER A 187 -11.15 -10.34 -6.45
CA SER A 187 -12.07 -10.55 -7.57
C SER A 187 -12.58 -9.26 -8.22
N ARG A 188 -12.21 -8.11 -7.66
CA ARG A 188 -12.70 -6.81 -8.13
C ARG A 188 -12.23 -6.50 -9.54
N VAL A 189 -13.18 -6.31 -10.44
CA VAL A 189 -12.92 -5.81 -11.79
C VAL A 189 -12.79 -4.29 -11.75
N PHE A 190 -11.67 -3.78 -12.28
CA PHE A 190 -11.46 -2.34 -12.38
C PHE A 190 -12.29 -1.76 -13.53
N MET A 191 -13.05 -0.70 -13.26
CA MET A 191 -13.91 -0.09 -14.27
C MET A 191 -13.09 0.66 -15.33
N TRP A 192 -13.36 0.37 -16.61
CA TRP A 192 -12.66 0.98 -17.73
C TRP A 192 -12.70 2.51 -17.74
N LYS A 193 -13.81 3.13 -17.27
CA LYS A 193 -13.94 4.59 -17.18
C LYS A 193 -12.86 5.26 -16.32
N TRP A 194 -12.29 4.54 -15.34
CA TRP A 194 -11.21 5.01 -14.48
C TRP A 194 -9.82 4.63 -14.97
N SER A 195 -9.72 3.84 -16.05
CA SER A 195 -8.44 3.49 -16.66
C SER A 195 -7.77 4.72 -17.25
N VAL A 196 -6.47 4.85 -17.04
CA VAL A 196 -5.63 5.90 -17.62
C VAL A 196 -4.69 5.28 -18.66
N ASN A 197 -4.02 4.18 -18.30
CA ASN A 197 -2.94 3.60 -19.10
C ASN A 197 -3.44 2.69 -20.22
N PHE A 198 -4.62 2.09 -20.10
CA PHE A 198 -5.19 1.13 -21.05
C PHE A 198 -6.41 1.66 -21.78
N LYS A 199 -6.54 2.99 -21.91
CA LYS A 199 -7.69 3.64 -22.57
C LYS A 199 -7.81 3.32 -24.06
N PHE A 200 -6.72 2.87 -24.67
CA PHE A 200 -6.67 2.43 -26.07
C PHE A 200 -7.25 1.02 -26.30
N ILE A 201 -7.49 0.26 -25.24
CA ILE A 201 -8.12 -1.06 -25.31
C ILE A 201 -9.63 -0.90 -25.22
N PRO A 202 -10.44 -1.56 -26.06
CA PRO A 202 -11.90 -1.59 -25.95
C PRO A 202 -12.35 -2.08 -24.57
N GLU A 203 -13.46 -1.55 -24.07
CA GLU A 203 -13.95 -1.84 -22.71
C GLU A 203 -14.18 -3.33 -22.48
N ASP A 204 -14.81 -4.03 -23.44
CA ASP A 204 -15.10 -5.48 -23.34
C ASP A 204 -13.82 -6.31 -23.18
N THR A 205 -12.74 -5.93 -23.90
CA THR A 205 -11.44 -6.58 -23.79
C THR A 205 -10.78 -6.22 -22.45
N PHE A 206 -10.86 -4.95 -22.04
CA PHE A 206 -10.23 -4.46 -20.79
C PHE A 206 -10.79 -5.17 -19.54
N VAL A 207 -12.10 -5.39 -19.47
CA VAL A 207 -12.74 -6.07 -18.34
C VAL A 207 -12.71 -7.60 -18.44
N SER A 208 -12.12 -8.14 -19.51
CA SER A 208 -12.13 -9.57 -19.78
C SER A 208 -11.18 -10.36 -18.87
N LYS A 209 -11.61 -11.55 -18.45
CA LYS A 209 -10.77 -12.49 -17.67
C LYS A 209 -9.49 -12.94 -18.42
N PRO A 210 -9.52 -13.21 -19.75
CA PRO A 210 -8.31 -13.57 -20.50
C PRO A 210 -7.23 -12.49 -20.44
N LEU A 211 -7.59 -11.21 -20.62
CA LEU A 211 -6.60 -10.13 -20.53
C LEU A 211 -6.04 -10.03 -19.11
N ALA A 212 -6.88 -10.09 -18.08
CA ALA A 212 -6.43 -10.06 -16.69
C ALA A 212 -5.48 -11.22 -16.39
N ALA A 213 -5.79 -12.44 -16.84
CA ALA A 213 -4.94 -13.61 -16.67
C ALA A 213 -3.61 -13.47 -17.41
N ALA A 214 -3.62 -12.96 -18.64
CA ALA A 214 -2.39 -12.73 -19.44
C ALA A 214 -1.49 -11.69 -18.77
N LEU A 215 -2.04 -10.57 -18.29
CA LEU A 215 -1.29 -9.54 -17.58
C LEU A 215 -0.70 -10.08 -16.26
N LEU A 216 -1.46 -10.88 -15.53
CA LEU A 216 -0.98 -11.52 -14.30
C LEU A 216 0.15 -12.51 -14.60
N ALA A 217 -0.01 -13.37 -15.61
CA ALA A 217 1.02 -14.34 -16.00
C ALA A 217 2.32 -13.65 -16.44
N MET A 218 2.23 -12.58 -17.24
CA MET A 218 3.39 -11.77 -17.62
C MET A 218 4.07 -11.13 -16.42
N HIS A 219 3.29 -10.57 -15.50
CA HIS A 219 3.82 -9.96 -14.27
C HIS A 219 4.54 -10.99 -13.41
N LEU A 220 3.93 -12.14 -13.15
CA LEU A 220 4.54 -13.22 -12.37
C LEU A 220 5.81 -13.77 -13.05
N GLY A 221 5.79 -13.95 -14.37
CA GLY A 221 6.97 -14.37 -15.13
C GLY A 221 8.12 -13.39 -15.02
N LEU A 222 7.86 -12.09 -15.16
CA LEU A 222 8.86 -11.03 -14.97
C LEU A 222 9.37 -10.99 -13.53
N LEU A 223 8.48 -11.14 -12.54
CA LEU A 223 8.83 -11.14 -11.14
C LEU A 223 9.78 -12.32 -10.81
N LEU A 224 9.46 -13.52 -11.27
CA LEU A 224 10.31 -14.71 -11.11
C LEU A 224 11.65 -14.55 -11.79
N ALA A 225 11.66 -14.07 -13.04
CA ALA A 225 12.91 -13.82 -13.77
C ALA A 225 13.78 -12.77 -13.05
N PHE A 226 13.16 -11.73 -12.51
CA PHE A 226 13.86 -10.69 -11.77
C PHE A 226 14.37 -11.23 -10.42
N ALA A 227 13.57 -12.01 -9.69
CA ALA A 227 13.96 -12.65 -8.46
C ALA A 227 15.16 -13.56 -8.65
N HIS A 228 15.13 -14.42 -9.68
CA HIS A 228 16.23 -15.32 -10.02
C HIS A 228 17.51 -14.57 -10.41
N ARG A 229 17.41 -13.60 -11.35
CA ARG A 229 18.57 -12.95 -11.96
C ARG A 229 19.14 -11.79 -11.14
N LYS A 230 18.35 -11.20 -10.25
CA LYS A 230 18.76 -9.99 -9.50
C LYS A 230 18.72 -10.20 -8.00
N TRP A 231 17.59 -10.64 -7.43
CA TRP A 231 17.46 -10.71 -5.98
C TRP A 231 18.24 -11.86 -5.38
N ALA A 232 18.22 -13.04 -6.01
CA ALA A 232 18.94 -14.23 -5.58
C ALA A 232 20.22 -14.50 -6.40
N ALA A 233 20.73 -13.51 -7.14
CA ALA A 233 21.89 -13.71 -8.02
C ALA A 233 23.15 -14.12 -7.27
N LYS A 234 23.35 -13.64 -6.04
CA LYS A 234 24.52 -13.96 -5.21
C LYS A 234 24.48 -15.39 -4.66
N GLU A 235 23.29 -15.94 -4.49
CA GLU A 235 23.02 -17.30 -4.02
C GLU A 235 22.95 -18.32 -5.17
N GLY A 236 23.22 -17.92 -6.41
CA GLY A 236 23.14 -18.78 -7.61
C GLY A 236 21.76 -18.83 -8.26
N GLY A 237 20.82 -18.03 -7.82
CA GLY A 237 19.44 -17.97 -8.30
C GLY A 237 18.43 -18.53 -7.30
N LEU A 238 17.25 -18.91 -7.79
CA LEU A 238 16.16 -19.52 -7.01
C LEU A 238 16.19 -21.07 -7.07
N GLY A 239 17.34 -21.65 -7.38
CA GLY A 239 17.51 -23.09 -7.48
C GLY A 239 18.04 -23.71 -6.21
#